data_6960f1338abb72ed08e0d330348a8ce8
#
_entry.id   6960f1338abb72ed08e0d330348a8ce8
#
_cell.length_a   1.000
_cell.length_b   1.000
_cell.length_c   1.000
_cell.angle_alpha   90.00
_cell.angle_beta   90.00
_cell.angle_gamma   90.00
#
_symmetry.space_group_name_H-M   'P 1'
#
loop_
_entity.id
_entity.type
_entity.pdbx_description
1 polymer ?
#
loop_
_entity_poly.entity_id
_entity_poly.type
_entity_poly.pdbx_seq_one_letter_code
_entity_poly.pdbx_strand_id
1 'polypeptide(L)'
;MKDYFGYKDKICVVTGASSGMGEATARMLVDLGAKVYAIDLNECNVEGIEKFIKCNLAKKEEIDRTFIEIPEHIDSFFGVAGLSGAKTDYRTTFDCNYTANMYITLNYLKNRMKKGGSIVYCTSTAGLEWKKFKREQNKVVHAKTWEEVQNLTRKLANSAPSTFAYMYSKRCTSQFACEQSVEFAKLGIRINNVLPGSTNTGMKQEFQDMVGSEENLIAQAGLAGRLATPEEMAAPMVFLNSDMASFVSGLNMVVDYTDTCLKELGLKKNLEDVSATNPIICMLAKKMMSKQANVKALNPGSESDNQ
;
A
#
# COMPACT_ATOMS: atom_id res chain seq x y z
N MET A 1 21.51 -0.71 26.98
CA MET A 1 20.20 0.00 26.88
C MET A 1 19.14 -1.04 26.54
N LYS A 2 17.93 -0.96 27.11
CA LYS A 2 16.85 -1.93 26.76
C LYS A 2 16.40 -1.65 25.32
N ASP A 3 16.40 -2.68 24.48
CA ASP A 3 15.83 -2.59 23.13
C ASP A 3 14.30 -2.64 23.23
N TYR A 4 13.67 -1.48 23.03
CA TYR A 4 12.21 -1.37 23.06
C TYR A 4 11.56 -1.79 21.75
N PHE A 5 12.25 -1.67 20.61
CA PHE A 5 11.73 -2.07 19.33
C PHE A 5 11.73 -3.60 19.16
N GLY A 6 12.75 -4.27 19.70
CA GLY A 6 12.86 -5.72 19.72
C GLY A 6 13.07 -6.34 18.33
N TYR A 7 13.77 -5.66 17.41
CA TYR A 7 14.02 -6.17 16.06
C TYR A 7 15.30 -6.98 15.93
N LYS A 8 16.20 -6.91 16.90
CA LYS A 8 17.47 -7.61 16.83
C LYS A 8 17.26 -9.09 16.53
N ASP A 9 17.93 -9.59 15.48
CA ASP A 9 17.90 -10.97 14.97
C ASP A 9 16.51 -11.45 14.47
N LYS A 10 15.47 -10.63 14.47
CA LYS A 10 14.15 -10.98 13.93
C LYS A 10 14.17 -11.08 12.41
N ILE A 11 13.46 -12.06 11.88
CA ILE A 11 13.26 -12.25 10.45
C ILE A 11 12.11 -11.33 9.98
N CYS A 12 12.48 -10.30 9.23
CA CYS A 12 11.57 -9.29 8.68
C CYS A 12 11.49 -9.39 7.16
N VAL A 13 10.29 -9.51 6.63
CA VAL A 13 10.05 -9.54 5.18
C VAL A 13 9.45 -8.20 4.75
N VAL A 14 10.06 -7.53 3.77
CA VAL A 14 9.64 -6.23 3.25
C VAL A 14 9.36 -6.32 1.76
N THR A 15 8.14 -6.03 1.32
CA THR A 15 7.81 -5.90 -0.11
C THR A 15 7.90 -4.46 -0.57
N GLY A 16 8.28 -4.22 -1.84
CA GLY A 16 8.51 -2.86 -2.34
C GLY A 16 9.79 -2.23 -1.79
N ALA A 17 10.80 -3.06 -1.47
CA ALA A 17 11.99 -2.67 -0.71
C ALA A 17 13.05 -1.93 -1.52
N SER A 18 12.90 -1.77 -2.85
CA SER A 18 13.92 -1.16 -3.69
C SER A 18 13.82 0.38 -3.79
N SER A 19 12.73 0.97 -3.32
CA SER A 19 12.53 2.42 -3.41
C SER A 19 11.55 2.97 -2.38
N GLY A 20 11.61 4.27 -2.12
CA GLY A 20 10.64 5.02 -1.35
C GLY A 20 10.39 4.46 0.05
N MET A 21 9.11 4.32 0.43
CA MET A 21 8.73 3.90 1.79
C MET A 21 9.22 2.49 2.15
N GLY A 22 9.25 1.57 1.17
CA GLY A 22 9.76 0.21 1.39
C GLY A 22 11.26 0.16 1.60
N GLU A 23 12.03 0.93 0.83
CA GLU A 23 13.48 1.08 1.02
C GLU A 23 13.79 1.69 2.39
N ALA A 24 13.11 2.80 2.75
CA ALA A 24 13.28 3.42 4.06
C ALA A 24 12.93 2.46 5.21
N THR A 25 11.86 1.65 5.04
CA THR A 25 11.51 0.61 6.01
C THR A 25 12.60 -0.45 6.15
N ALA A 26 13.12 -0.97 5.02
CA ALA A 26 14.17 -1.98 5.02
C ALA A 26 15.45 -1.45 5.69
N ARG A 27 15.84 -0.22 5.38
CA ARG A 27 17.01 0.46 5.99
C ARG A 27 16.86 0.60 7.49
N MET A 28 15.72 1.11 7.99
CA MET A 28 15.48 1.24 9.43
C MET A 28 15.51 -0.10 10.15
N LEU A 29 15.01 -1.17 9.53
CA LEU A 29 15.03 -2.51 10.12
C LEU A 29 16.45 -3.08 10.20
N VAL A 30 17.29 -2.86 9.17
CA VAL A 30 18.71 -3.22 9.20
C VAL A 30 19.42 -2.49 10.34
N ASP A 31 19.20 -1.17 10.48
CA ASP A 31 19.78 -0.35 11.55
C ASP A 31 19.36 -0.82 12.95
N LEU A 32 18.16 -1.43 13.06
CA LEU A 32 17.65 -2.03 14.29
C LEU A 32 18.11 -3.50 14.49
N GLY A 33 18.98 -4.02 13.64
CA GLY A 33 19.58 -5.35 13.75
C GLY A 33 18.67 -6.49 13.28
N ALA A 34 17.63 -6.22 12.50
CA ALA A 34 16.79 -7.26 11.90
C ALA A 34 17.49 -7.96 10.73
N LYS A 35 17.13 -9.22 10.48
CA LYS A 35 17.44 -9.98 9.26
C LYS A 35 16.37 -9.67 8.20
N VAL A 36 16.69 -8.78 7.28
CA VAL A 36 15.72 -8.26 6.30
C VAL A 36 15.76 -9.07 5.01
N TYR A 37 14.63 -9.67 4.65
CA TYR A 37 14.37 -10.28 3.34
C TYR A 37 13.61 -9.26 2.49
N ALA A 38 14.31 -8.66 1.54
CA ALA A 38 13.79 -7.62 0.66
C ALA A 38 13.19 -8.23 -0.61
N ILE A 39 11.93 -7.89 -0.91
CA ILE A 39 11.20 -8.36 -2.10
C ILE A 39 10.84 -7.18 -2.96
N ASP A 40 11.24 -7.19 -4.24
CA ASP A 40 10.87 -6.15 -5.22
C ASP A 40 11.00 -6.67 -6.65
N LEU A 41 10.41 -5.94 -7.60
CA LEU A 41 10.62 -6.15 -9.03
C LEU A 41 11.99 -5.63 -9.50
N ASN A 42 12.47 -4.56 -8.88
CA ASN A 42 13.75 -3.91 -9.15
C ASN A 42 14.76 -4.28 -8.08
N GLU A 43 16.05 -4.12 -8.39
CA GLU A 43 17.13 -4.39 -7.42
C GLU A 43 17.03 -3.49 -6.19
N CYS A 44 17.29 -4.08 -5.03
CA CYS A 44 17.33 -3.38 -3.76
C CYS A 44 18.78 -3.08 -3.40
N ASN A 45 19.10 -1.78 -3.22
CA ASN A 45 20.43 -1.30 -2.89
C ASN A 45 20.61 -0.98 -1.39
N VAL A 46 19.74 -1.49 -0.53
CA VAL A 46 19.89 -1.34 0.92
C VAL A 46 21.01 -2.24 1.41
N GLU A 47 22.08 -1.66 1.93
CA GLU A 47 23.19 -2.40 2.51
C GLU A 47 22.76 -3.11 3.80
N GLY A 48 23.31 -4.29 4.06
CA GLY A 48 23.07 -5.05 5.29
C GLY A 48 21.78 -5.87 5.30
N ILE A 49 21.02 -5.95 4.22
CA ILE A 49 19.90 -6.90 4.12
C ILE A 49 20.44 -8.34 4.10
N GLU A 50 19.66 -9.26 4.66
CA GLU A 50 19.99 -10.70 4.63
C GLU A 50 19.89 -11.27 3.22
N LYS A 51 18.84 -10.90 2.47
CA LYS A 51 18.63 -11.37 1.09
C LYS A 51 17.71 -10.43 0.32
N PHE A 52 18.06 -10.20 -0.94
CA PHE A 52 17.15 -9.65 -1.94
C PHE A 52 16.55 -10.78 -2.79
N ILE A 53 15.24 -10.73 -3.04
CA ILE A 53 14.53 -11.69 -3.88
C ILE A 53 13.70 -10.92 -4.91
N LYS A 54 14.06 -11.07 -6.19
CA LYS A 54 13.31 -10.43 -7.29
C LYS A 54 11.97 -11.09 -7.49
N CYS A 55 10.88 -10.30 -7.43
CA CYS A 55 9.51 -10.80 -7.54
C CYS A 55 8.57 -9.76 -8.14
N ASN A 56 7.81 -10.15 -9.13
CA ASN A 56 6.64 -9.42 -9.57
C ASN A 56 5.42 -9.86 -8.76
N LEU A 57 5.02 -9.04 -7.79
CA LEU A 57 3.89 -9.33 -6.90
C LEU A 57 2.52 -9.38 -7.61
N ALA A 58 2.42 -8.93 -8.85
CA ALA A 58 1.21 -9.14 -9.65
C ALA A 58 1.11 -10.54 -10.27
N LYS A 59 2.05 -11.45 -9.95
CA LYS A 59 2.12 -12.82 -10.47
C LYS A 59 2.22 -13.83 -9.33
N LYS A 60 1.19 -14.62 -9.17
CA LYS A 60 1.07 -15.65 -8.13
C LYS A 60 2.27 -16.61 -8.11
N GLU A 61 2.67 -17.11 -9.28
CA GLU A 61 3.76 -18.08 -9.42
C GLU A 61 5.14 -17.50 -9.03
N GLU A 62 5.31 -16.19 -9.16
CA GLU A 62 6.54 -15.51 -8.70
C GLU A 62 6.53 -15.37 -7.18
N ILE A 63 5.37 -15.10 -6.57
CA ILE A 63 5.21 -15.11 -5.11
C ILE A 63 5.51 -16.50 -4.55
N ASP A 64 4.95 -17.55 -5.15
CA ASP A 64 5.17 -18.93 -4.71
C ASP A 64 6.68 -19.30 -4.71
N ARG A 65 7.40 -18.93 -5.77
CA ARG A 65 8.86 -19.12 -5.86
C ARG A 65 9.61 -18.29 -4.81
N THR A 66 9.21 -17.05 -4.60
CA THR A 66 9.81 -16.17 -3.60
C THR A 66 9.73 -16.76 -2.19
N PHE A 67 8.58 -17.32 -1.83
CA PHE A 67 8.39 -17.89 -0.50
C PHE A 67 9.10 -19.24 -0.28
N ILE A 68 9.65 -19.87 -1.31
CA ILE A 68 10.60 -20.98 -1.15
C ILE A 68 11.95 -20.49 -0.61
N GLU A 69 12.34 -19.25 -0.94
CA GLU A 69 13.62 -18.66 -0.58
C GLU A 69 13.61 -17.93 0.78
N ILE A 70 12.43 -17.72 1.37
CA ILE A 70 12.24 -17.10 2.67
C ILE A 70 12.19 -18.19 3.75
N PRO A 71 12.79 -17.98 4.94
CA PRO A 71 12.71 -18.94 6.05
C PRO A 71 11.27 -19.33 6.40
N GLU A 72 11.08 -20.54 6.91
CA GLU A 72 9.77 -21.02 7.37
C GLU A 72 9.21 -20.20 8.53
N HIS A 73 10.08 -19.60 9.34
CA HIS A 73 9.66 -18.68 10.39
C HIS A 73 9.82 -17.24 9.94
N ILE A 74 8.79 -16.44 10.17
CA ILE A 74 8.75 -14.98 9.92
C ILE A 74 8.25 -14.30 11.18
N ASP A 75 9.00 -13.30 11.68
CA ASP A 75 8.61 -12.50 12.83
C ASP A 75 7.75 -11.30 12.44
N SER A 76 8.13 -10.59 11.36
CA SER A 76 7.42 -9.40 10.92
C SER A 76 7.31 -9.34 9.40
N PHE A 77 6.13 -8.94 8.91
CA PHE A 77 5.86 -8.71 7.49
C PHE A 77 5.45 -7.26 7.25
N PHE A 78 6.06 -6.66 6.24
CA PHE A 78 5.80 -5.29 5.79
C PHE A 78 5.34 -5.31 4.34
N GLY A 79 4.03 -5.22 4.13
CA GLY A 79 3.41 -5.17 2.81
C GLY A 79 3.40 -3.73 2.27
N VAL A 80 4.53 -3.26 1.72
CA VAL A 80 4.72 -1.85 1.31
C VAL A 80 4.59 -1.66 -0.19
N ALA A 81 4.83 -2.70 -0.98
CA ALA A 81 4.72 -2.63 -2.44
C ALA A 81 3.38 -2.06 -2.90
N GLY A 82 3.41 -1.22 -3.92
CA GLY A 82 2.22 -0.65 -4.51
C GLY A 82 2.46 0.00 -5.86
N LEU A 83 1.40 0.10 -6.66
CA LEU A 83 1.35 0.75 -7.97
C LEU A 83 0.22 1.77 -7.97
N SER A 84 0.43 2.95 -8.56
CA SER A 84 -0.58 4.03 -8.62
C SER A 84 -1.71 3.77 -9.63
N GLY A 85 -1.47 2.90 -10.60
CA GLY A 85 -2.36 2.64 -11.73
C GLY A 85 -2.24 3.66 -12.88
N ALA A 86 -1.33 4.62 -12.80
CA ALA A 86 -1.11 5.59 -13.89
C ALA A 86 -0.38 4.96 -15.09
N LYS A 87 0.58 4.07 -14.81
CA LYS A 87 1.44 3.43 -15.83
C LYS A 87 1.18 1.92 -16.01
N THR A 88 0.23 1.37 -15.26
CA THR A 88 -0.09 -0.07 -15.28
C THR A 88 -1.58 -0.26 -15.50
N ASP A 89 -1.97 -1.43 -16.04
CA ASP A 89 -3.36 -1.77 -16.21
C ASP A 89 -4.06 -2.04 -14.85
N TYR A 90 -5.39 -2.10 -14.89
CA TYR A 90 -6.23 -2.34 -13.72
C TYR A 90 -5.86 -3.62 -12.98
N ARG A 91 -5.65 -4.72 -13.73
CA ARG A 91 -5.36 -6.04 -13.17
C ARG A 91 -4.04 -6.04 -12.44
N THR A 92 -2.97 -5.61 -13.11
CA THR A 92 -1.63 -5.52 -12.54
C THR A 92 -1.61 -4.66 -11.27
N THR A 93 -2.28 -3.49 -11.31
CA THR A 93 -2.37 -2.59 -10.16
C THR A 93 -3.11 -3.26 -8.99
N PHE A 94 -4.26 -3.86 -9.25
CA PHE A 94 -5.08 -4.47 -8.19
C PHE A 94 -4.40 -5.70 -7.58
N ASP A 95 -3.82 -6.55 -8.44
CA ASP A 95 -3.15 -7.77 -7.99
C ASP A 95 -1.90 -7.46 -7.16
N CYS A 96 -1.09 -6.47 -7.55
CA CYS A 96 0.05 -6.02 -6.76
C CYS A 96 -0.38 -5.44 -5.41
N ASN A 97 -1.37 -4.53 -5.39
CA ASN A 97 -1.72 -3.76 -4.21
C ASN A 97 -2.54 -4.54 -3.18
N TYR A 98 -3.42 -5.43 -3.63
CA TYR A 98 -4.35 -6.17 -2.76
C TYR A 98 -4.21 -7.68 -2.85
N THR A 99 -4.31 -8.27 -4.06
CA THR A 99 -4.39 -9.73 -4.23
C THR A 99 -3.13 -10.41 -3.68
N ALA A 100 -1.95 -9.82 -3.92
CA ALA A 100 -0.68 -10.31 -3.38
C ALA A 100 -0.67 -10.32 -1.85
N ASN A 101 -1.05 -9.21 -1.21
CA ASN A 101 -1.10 -9.11 0.25
C ASN A 101 -2.07 -10.14 0.87
N MET A 102 -3.26 -10.28 0.29
CA MET A 102 -4.24 -11.29 0.71
C MET A 102 -3.66 -12.70 0.54
N TYR A 103 -3.10 -13.01 -0.63
CA TYR A 103 -2.56 -14.32 -0.94
C TYR A 103 -1.38 -14.70 -0.02
N ILE A 104 -0.42 -13.80 0.15
CA ILE A 104 0.72 -13.98 1.05
C ILE A 104 0.24 -14.23 2.48
N THR A 105 -0.71 -13.44 2.96
CA THR A 105 -1.23 -13.54 4.32
C THR A 105 -1.88 -14.88 4.60
N LEU A 106 -2.78 -15.32 3.71
CA LEU A 106 -3.57 -16.53 3.92
C LEU A 106 -2.77 -17.81 3.67
N ASN A 107 -1.82 -17.81 2.72
CA ASN A 107 -1.11 -19.02 2.32
C ASN A 107 0.26 -19.20 3.00
N TYR A 108 0.91 -18.09 3.39
CA TYR A 108 2.26 -18.15 3.96
C TYR A 108 2.32 -17.62 5.38
N LEU A 109 1.90 -16.36 5.65
CA LEU A 109 2.11 -15.74 6.95
C LEU A 109 1.34 -16.46 8.06
N LYS A 110 0.11 -16.89 7.79
CA LYS A 110 -0.72 -17.62 8.76
C LYS A 110 -0.02 -18.87 9.31
N ASN A 111 0.79 -19.54 8.51
CA ASN A 111 1.45 -20.79 8.88
C ASN A 111 2.91 -20.57 9.33
N ARG A 112 3.56 -19.48 8.89
CA ARG A 112 4.98 -19.20 9.16
C ARG A 112 5.20 -18.24 10.33
N MET A 113 4.18 -17.51 10.76
CA MET A 113 4.26 -16.64 11.93
C MET A 113 3.83 -17.37 13.19
N LYS A 114 4.46 -17.00 14.31
CA LYS A 114 4.14 -17.51 15.65
C LYS A 114 3.57 -16.40 16.52
N LYS A 115 3.12 -16.76 17.72
CA LYS A 115 2.72 -15.80 18.74
C LYS A 115 3.80 -14.72 18.93
N GLY A 116 3.39 -13.46 18.91
CA GLY A 116 4.28 -12.29 18.95
C GLY A 116 4.59 -11.72 17.56
N GLY A 117 4.28 -12.44 16.48
CA GLY A 117 4.44 -11.96 15.12
C GLY A 117 3.57 -10.74 14.80
N SER A 118 3.97 -9.97 13.79
CA SER A 118 3.24 -8.75 13.41
C SER A 118 3.29 -8.49 11.90
N ILE A 119 2.18 -7.96 11.39
CA ILE A 119 1.97 -7.61 9.99
C ILE A 119 1.56 -6.15 9.89
N VAL A 120 2.17 -5.38 9.01
CA VAL A 120 1.71 -4.05 8.64
C VAL A 120 1.60 -3.92 7.13
N TYR A 121 0.50 -3.32 6.66
CA TYR A 121 0.33 -2.96 5.27
C TYR A 121 0.43 -1.45 5.09
N CYS A 122 1.11 -1.02 4.04
CA CYS A 122 1.09 0.35 3.56
C CYS A 122 -0.10 0.53 2.61
N THR A 123 -1.20 1.06 3.15
CA THR A 123 -2.38 1.36 2.33
C THR A 123 -2.29 2.78 1.73
N SER A 124 -3.21 3.66 2.02
CA SER A 124 -3.25 5.07 1.63
C SER A 124 -4.43 5.75 2.32
N THR A 125 -4.45 7.07 2.41
CA THR A 125 -5.66 7.84 2.73
C THR A 125 -6.81 7.50 1.78
N ALA A 126 -6.54 7.09 0.53
CA ALA A 126 -7.54 6.55 -0.41
C ALA A 126 -8.27 5.29 0.12
N GLY A 127 -7.74 4.63 1.14
CA GLY A 127 -8.38 3.51 1.84
C GLY A 127 -9.31 3.91 2.99
N LEU A 128 -9.39 5.19 3.36
CA LEU A 128 -10.16 5.66 4.53
C LEU A 128 -11.65 5.34 4.44
N GLU A 129 -12.25 5.54 3.27
CA GLU A 129 -13.69 5.38 3.07
C GLU A 129 -14.16 3.91 2.99
N TRP A 130 -13.31 2.94 3.34
CA TRP A 130 -13.65 1.52 3.24
C TRP A 130 -14.93 1.14 4.01
N LYS A 131 -15.20 1.77 5.17
CA LYS A 131 -16.40 1.50 5.97
C LYS A 131 -17.67 1.91 5.23
N LYS A 132 -17.66 3.10 4.61
CA LYS A 132 -18.77 3.63 3.82
C LYS A 132 -19.08 2.74 2.61
N PHE A 133 -18.02 2.27 1.93
CA PHE A 133 -18.13 1.45 0.72
C PHE A 133 -17.98 -0.05 1.00
N LYS A 134 -18.09 -0.50 2.24
CA LYS A 134 -17.89 -1.89 2.65
C LYS A 134 -18.65 -2.91 1.79
N ARG A 135 -19.88 -2.58 1.37
CA ARG A 135 -20.72 -3.47 0.54
C ARG A 135 -20.11 -3.74 -0.83
N GLU A 136 -19.36 -2.78 -1.40
CA GLU A 136 -18.73 -2.90 -2.72
C GLU A 136 -17.59 -3.93 -2.70
N GLN A 137 -16.84 -3.97 -1.61
CA GLN A 137 -15.62 -4.78 -1.51
C GLN A 137 -15.79 -6.09 -0.76
N ASN A 138 -16.89 -6.30 -0.02
CA ASN A 138 -17.09 -7.49 0.80
C ASN A 138 -16.81 -8.82 0.08
N LYS A 139 -17.31 -8.99 -1.15
CA LYS A 139 -17.09 -10.24 -1.90
C LYS A 139 -15.61 -10.47 -2.19
N VAL A 140 -14.89 -9.41 -2.57
CA VAL A 140 -13.46 -9.47 -2.88
C VAL A 140 -12.64 -9.71 -1.62
N VAL A 141 -12.97 -9.03 -0.51
CA VAL A 141 -12.26 -9.18 0.77
C VAL A 141 -12.46 -10.57 1.38
N HIS A 142 -13.61 -11.20 1.15
CA HIS A 142 -13.88 -12.56 1.63
C HIS A 142 -13.43 -13.67 0.68
N ALA A 143 -12.92 -13.34 -0.50
CA ALA A 143 -12.30 -14.32 -1.40
C ALA A 143 -11.11 -15.00 -0.71
N LYS A 144 -10.89 -16.28 -1.01
CA LYS A 144 -9.85 -17.10 -0.38
C LYS A 144 -8.71 -17.45 -1.33
N THR A 145 -8.94 -17.30 -2.62
CA THR A 145 -7.95 -17.64 -3.64
C THR A 145 -7.68 -16.45 -4.57
N TRP A 146 -6.52 -16.49 -5.21
CA TRP A 146 -6.12 -15.53 -6.24
C TRP A 146 -7.15 -15.46 -7.37
N GLU A 147 -7.56 -16.61 -7.86
CA GLU A 147 -8.49 -16.77 -8.98
C GLU A 147 -9.90 -16.24 -8.65
N GLU A 148 -10.36 -16.42 -7.42
CA GLU A 148 -11.63 -15.82 -6.94
C GLU A 148 -11.59 -14.30 -7.02
N VAL A 149 -10.53 -13.67 -6.53
CA VAL A 149 -10.35 -12.21 -6.61
C VAL A 149 -10.36 -11.76 -8.06
N GLN A 150 -9.61 -12.44 -8.93
CA GLN A 150 -9.56 -12.12 -10.35
C GLN A 150 -10.92 -12.24 -11.03
N ASN A 151 -11.70 -13.25 -10.72
CA ASN A 151 -13.05 -13.43 -11.25
C ASN A 151 -14.01 -12.33 -10.78
N LEU A 152 -13.97 -11.97 -9.50
CA LEU A 152 -14.82 -10.94 -8.91
C LEU A 152 -14.51 -9.54 -9.48
N THR A 153 -13.26 -9.25 -9.79
CA THR A 153 -12.82 -7.95 -10.32
C THR A 153 -12.77 -7.87 -11.85
N ARG A 154 -13.07 -8.97 -12.56
CA ARG A 154 -12.94 -9.07 -14.03
C ARG A 154 -13.69 -7.98 -14.80
N LYS A 155 -14.93 -7.67 -14.40
CA LYS A 155 -15.73 -6.61 -15.04
C LYS A 155 -15.08 -5.23 -14.87
N LEU A 156 -14.59 -4.93 -13.66
CA LEU A 156 -13.90 -3.67 -13.38
C LEU A 156 -12.60 -3.57 -14.17
N ALA A 157 -11.82 -4.64 -14.25
CA ALA A 157 -10.58 -4.67 -15.01
C ALA A 157 -10.78 -4.30 -16.50
N ASN A 158 -11.95 -4.63 -17.06
CA ASN A 158 -12.28 -4.32 -18.46
C ASN A 158 -12.90 -2.93 -18.65
N SER A 159 -13.51 -2.32 -17.63
CA SER A 159 -14.34 -1.12 -17.80
C SER A 159 -13.87 0.10 -16.98
N ALA A 160 -13.24 -0.11 -15.82
CA ALA A 160 -12.83 0.99 -14.94
C ALA A 160 -11.42 1.52 -15.30
N PRO A 161 -11.11 2.78 -14.97
CA PRO A 161 -9.75 3.31 -15.06
C PRO A 161 -8.80 2.57 -14.10
N SER A 162 -7.53 2.42 -14.48
CA SER A 162 -6.52 1.75 -13.64
C SER A 162 -6.26 2.49 -12.31
N THR A 163 -6.43 3.81 -12.29
CA THR A 163 -6.35 4.61 -11.06
C THR A 163 -7.45 4.26 -10.05
N PHE A 164 -8.61 3.75 -10.53
CA PHE A 164 -9.66 3.22 -9.64
C PHE A 164 -9.26 1.88 -9.02
N ALA A 165 -8.41 1.10 -9.70
CA ALA A 165 -7.81 -0.10 -9.09
C ALA A 165 -6.98 0.26 -7.87
N TYR A 166 -6.24 1.38 -7.90
CA TYR A 166 -5.51 1.90 -6.75
C TYR A 166 -6.44 2.14 -5.55
N MET A 167 -7.42 3.03 -5.73
CA MET A 167 -8.35 3.38 -4.65
C MET A 167 -9.09 2.15 -4.11
N TYR A 168 -9.60 1.31 -5.00
CA TYR A 168 -10.34 0.11 -4.63
C TYR A 168 -9.47 -0.90 -3.89
N SER A 169 -8.23 -1.14 -4.36
CA SER A 169 -7.29 -2.04 -3.70
C SER A 169 -6.92 -1.56 -2.29
N LYS A 170 -6.71 -0.23 -2.10
CA LYS A 170 -6.39 0.35 -0.79
C LYS A 170 -7.56 0.20 0.19
N ARG A 171 -8.81 0.36 -0.26
CA ARG A 171 -10.01 0.07 0.55
C ARG A 171 -10.13 -1.40 0.90
N CYS A 172 -9.90 -2.29 -0.07
CA CYS A 172 -9.90 -3.73 0.17
C CYS A 172 -8.84 -4.12 1.21
N THR A 173 -7.62 -3.56 1.12
CA THR A 173 -6.55 -3.84 2.09
C THR A 173 -6.91 -3.31 3.48
N SER A 174 -7.49 -2.10 3.59
CA SER A 174 -7.91 -1.52 4.87
C SER A 174 -8.98 -2.38 5.57
N GLN A 175 -9.96 -2.87 4.84
CA GLN A 175 -10.98 -3.78 5.38
C GLN A 175 -10.38 -5.15 5.71
N PHE A 176 -9.62 -5.74 4.79
CA PHE A 176 -8.99 -7.05 4.95
C PHE A 176 -8.12 -7.12 6.20
N ALA A 177 -7.23 -6.17 6.41
CA ALA A 177 -6.38 -6.13 7.59
C ALA A 177 -7.18 -6.01 8.89
N CYS A 178 -8.23 -5.17 8.90
CA CYS A 178 -9.12 -5.05 10.06
C CYS A 178 -9.83 -6.37 10.37
N GLU A 179 -10.37 -7.08 9.36
CA GLU A 179 -11.07 -8.35 9.57
C GLU A 179 -10.10 -9.49 9.92
N GLN A 180 -8.93 -9.56 9.23
CA GLN A 180 -7.91 -10.57 9.53
C GLN A 180 -7.27 -10.36 10.91
N SER A 181 -7.21 -9.12 11.41
CA SER A 181 -6.68 -8.87 12.76
C SER A 181 -7.44 -9.64 13.84
N VAL A 182 -8.74 -9.87 13.65
CA VAL A 182 -9.58 -10.68 14.58
C VAL A 182 -9.15 -12.16 14.56
N GLU A 183 -8.92 -12.72 13.36
CA GLU A 183 -8.52 -14.13 13.24
C GLU A 183 -7.07 -14.36 13.69
N PHE A 184 -6.17 -13.46 13.32
CA PHE A 184 -4.76 -13.55 13.68
C PHE A 184 -4.50 -13.26 15.16
N ALA A 185 -5.34 -12.44 15.81
CA ALA A 185 -5.27 -12.24 17.27
C ALA A 185 -5.45 -13.53 18.06
N LYS A 186 -6.26 -14.48 17.56
CA LYS A 186 -6.43 -15.82 18.16
C LYS A 186 -5.11 -16.62 18.13
N LEU A 187 -4.21 -16.29 17.20
CA LEU A 187 -2.88 -16.87 17.08
C LEU A 187 -1.81 -16.06 17.83
N GLY A 188 -2.20 -14.94 18.45
CA GLY A 188 -1.30 -14.00 19.09
C GLY A 188 -0.46 -13.17 18.11
N ILE A 189 -0.94 -12.98 16.88
CA ILE A 189 -0.31 -12.21 15.81
C ILE A 189 -1.10 -10.91 15.62
N ARG A 190 -0.40 -9.79 15.44
CA ARG A 190 -1.01 -8.46 15.22
C ARG A 190 -1.04 -8.11 13.74
N ILE A 191 -2.08 -7.43 13.30
CA ILE A 191 -2.20 -6.88 11.95
C ILE A 191 -2.65 -5.44 12.04
N ASN A 192 -1.93 -4.53 11.38
CA ASN A 192 -2.24 -3.10 11.31
C ASN A 192 -2.04 -2.55 9.89
N ASN A 193 -2.55 -1.36 9.66
CA ASN A 193 -2.29 -0.57 8.44
C ASN A 193 -1.69 0.79 8.80
N VAL A 194 -0.80 1.28 7.96
CA VAL A 194 -0.47 2.70 7.84
C VAL A 194 -1.16 3.24 6.59
N LEU A 195 -1.78 4.40 6.72
CA LEU A 195 -2.46 5.11 5.65
C LEU A 195 -1.71 6.42 5.35
N PRO A 196 -0.70 6.38 4.48
CA PRO A 196 0.05 7.56 4.09
C PRO A 196 -0.81 8.60 3.38
N GLY A 197 -0.55 9.87 3.68
CA GLY A 197 -0.86 11.00 2.84
C GLY A 197 0.15 11.16 1.69
N SER A 198 0.18 12.35 1.09
CA SER A 198 1.06 12.65 -0.03
C SER A 198 2.54 12.60 0.38
N THR A 199 3.28 11.70 -0.24
CA THR A 199 4.67 11.36 0.10
C THR A 199 5.59 11.51 -1.12
N ASN A 200 6.79 12.04 -0.93
CA ASN A 200 7.81 12.19 -1.96
C ASN A 200 8.50 10.84 -2.24
N THR A 201 7.97 10.08 -3.18
CA THR A 201 8.48 8.77 -3.59
C THR A 201 8.64 8.71 -5.10
N GLY A 202 9.11 7.61 -5.64
CA GLY A 202 9.17 7.38 -7.10
C GLY A 202 7.81 7.50 -7.82
N MET A 203 6.69 7.41 -7.10
CA MET A 203 5.34 7.63 -7.63
C MET A 203 4.90 9.10 -7.60
N LYS A 204 5.72 10.03 -7.07
CA LYS A 204 5.36 11.47 -6.97
C LYS A 204 4.86 12.04 -8.29
N GLN A 205 5.61 11.82 -9.37
CA GLN A 205 5.26 12.35 -10.69
C GLN A 205 3.90 11.82 -11.18
N GLU A 206 3.60 10.54 -10.95
CA GLU A 206 2.32 9.94 -11.34
C GLU A 206 1.14 10.58 -10.60
N PHE A 207 1.29 10.82 -9.29
CA PHE A 207 0.26 11.51 -8.50
C PHE A 207 0.16 13.00 -8.87
N GLN A 208 1.27 13.67 -9.11
CA GLN A 208 1.28 15.07 -9.59
C GLN A 208 0.52 15.20 -10.92
N ASP A 209 0.75 14.30 -11.86
CA ASP A 209 0.04 14.27 -13.15
C ASP A 209 -1.47 14.04 -12.97
N MET A 210 -1.88 13.26 -12.00
CA MET A 210 -3.30 13.02 -11.69
C MET A 210 -4.00 14.26 -11.13
N VAL A 211 -3.30 15.05 -10.31
CA VAL A 211 -3.88 16.24 -9.65
C VAL A 211 -3.57 17.55 -10.40
N GLY A 212 -2.73 17.48 -11.43
CA GLY A 212 -2.46 18.57 -12.38
C GLY A 212 -1.23 19.42 -12.08
N SER A 213 -0.77 19.51 -10.81
CA SER A 213 0.45 20.25 -10.47
C SER A 213 1.07 19.77 -9.15
N GLU A 214 2.32 20.17 -8.87
CA GLU A 214 2.98 19.90 -7.61
C GLU A 214 2.32 20.65 -6.45
N GLU A 215 1.88 21.89 -6.66
CA GLU A 215 1.15 22.68 -5.66
C GLU A 215 -0.14 21.98 -5.23
N ASN A 216 -0.88 21.41 -6.18
CA ASN A 216 -2.09 20.63 -5.88
C ASN A 216 -1.76 19.35 -5.10
N LEU A 217 -0.63 18.71 -5.38
CA LEU A 217 -0.18 17.53 -4.64
C LEU A 217 0.25 17.91 -3.22
N ILE A 218 0.99 19.01 -3.04
CA ILE A 218 1.36 19.57 -1.73
C ILE A 218 0.10 19.98 -0.95
N ALA A 219 -0.88 20.60 -1.61
CA ALA A 219 -2.16 20.94 -0.98
C ALA A 219 -2.92 19.72 -0.42
N GLN A 220 -2.61 18.51 -0.89
CA GLN A 220 -3.13 17.25 -0.35
C GLN A 220 -2.27 16.65 0.78
N ALA A 221 -1.19 17.32 1.16
CA ALA A 221 -0.31 16.89 2.25
C ALA A 221 -0.68 17.53 3.61
N GLY A 222 -1.93 17.94 3.79
CA GLY A 222 -2.40 18.60 5.00
C GLY A 222 -1.78 19.97 5.19
N LEU A 223 -1.49 20.34 6.45
CA LEU A 223 -0.91 21.63 6.80
C LEU A 223 0.63 21.62 6.87
N ALA A 224 1.27 20.54 6.42
CA ALA A 224 2.74 20.43 6.42
C ALA A 224 3.42 21.43 5.46
N GLY A 225 2.71 21.87 4.40
CA GLY A 225 3.27 22.75 3.37
C GLY A 225 4.32 22.06 2.47
N ARG A 226 4.48 20.74 2.61
CA ARG A 226 5.39 19.90 1.84
C ARG A 226 4.90 18.46 1.77
N LEU A 227 5.42 17.69 0.85
CA LEU A 227 5.23 16.24 0.87
C LEU A 227 5.99 15.62 2.06
N ALA A 228 5.46 14.54 2.60
CA ALA A 228 6.17 13.75 3.58
C ALA A 228 7.39 13.05 2.95
N THR A 229 8.39 12.72 3.75
CA THR A 229 9.50 11.87 3.30
C THR A 229 9.14 10.39 3.42
N PRO A 230 9.82 9.50 2.69
CA PRO A 230 9.65 8.05 2.87
C PRO A 230 9.87 7.59 4.31
N GLU A 231 10.83 8.17 5.02
CA GLU A 231 11.17 7.84 6.41
C GLU A 231 10.03 8.21 7.38
N GLU A 232 9.34 9.34 7.14
CA GLU A 232 8.18 9.75 7.95
C GLU A 232 7.01 8.76 7.83
N MET A 233 6.97 7.96 6.76
CA MET A 233 5.99 6.88 6.57
C MET A 233 6.52 5.52 7.02
N ALA A 234 7.82 5.26 6.90
CA ALA A 234 8.46 4.03 7.36
C ALA A 234 8.45 3.92 8.89
N ALA A 235 8.73 5.01 9.60
CA ALA A 235 8.80 5.02 11.06
C ALA A 235 7.52 4.50 11.75
N PRO A 236 6.29 4.94 11.41
CA PRO A 236 5.08 4.37 11.97
C PRO A 236 4.86 2.89 11.59
N MET A 237 5.29 2.44 10.40
CA MET A 237 5.23 1.02 10.05
C MET A 237 6.17 0.19 10.93
N VAL A 238 7.40 0.65 11.13
CA VAL A 238 8.38 0.02 12.02
C VAL A 238 7.87 0.03 13.45
N PHE A 239 7.29 1.13 13.94
CA PHE A 239 6.66 1.19 15.27
C PHE A 239 5.53 0.16 15.43
N LEU A 240 4.58 0.08 14.47
CA LEU A 240 3.42 -0.81 14.59
C LEU A 240 3.79 -2.30 14.60
N ASN A 241 4.89 -2.69 13.96
CA ASN A 241 5.37 -4.06 13.99
C ASN A 241 6.36 -4.36 15.14
N SER A 242 6.79 -3.35 15.90
CA SER A 242 7.70 -3.50 17.02
C SER A 242 7.03 -4.01 18.30
N ASP A 243 7.84 -4.36 19.30
CA ASP A 243 7.39 -4.73 20.64
C ASP A 243 6.72 -3.54 21.38
N MET A 244 7.04 -2.28 21.01
CA MET A 244 6.39 -1.08 21.56
C MET A 244 4.89 -1.03 21.26
N ALA A 245 4.45 -1.62 20.13
CA ALA A 245 3.06 -1.69 19.72
C ALA A 245 2.39 -3.03 20.10
N SER A 246 2.89 -3.72 21.11
CA SER A 246 2.44 -5.09 21.50
C SER A 246 0.95 -5.21 21.81
N PHE A 247 0.26 -4.11 22.10
CA PHE A 247 -1.20 -4.07 22.35
C PHE A 247 -1.99 -3.38 21.25
N VAL A 248 -1.36 -3.11 20.07
CA VAL A 248 -1.99 -2.43 18.93
C VAL A 248 -2.25 -3.45 17.81
N SER A 249 -3.53 -3.76 17.54
CA SER A 249 -3.94 -4.62 16.43
C SER A 249 -5.28 -4.16 15.85
N GLY A 250 -5.47 -4.25 14.53
CA GLY A 250 -6.68 -3.81 13.82
C GLY A 250 -6.73 -2.31 13.55
N LEU A 251 -5.62 -1.59 13.76
CA LEU A 251 -5.54 -0.15 13.56
C LEU A 251 -5.34 0.20 12.07
N ASN A 252 -6.10 1.20 11.62
CA ASN A 252 -5.83 1.96 10.41
C ASN A 252 -5.21 3.30 10.83
N MET A 253 -3.88 3.40 10.86
CA MET A 253 -3.15 4.57 11.33
C MET A 253 -2.96 5.56 10.18
N VAL A 254 -3.65 6.69 10.26
CA VAL A 254 -3.49 7.79 9.29
C VAL A 254 -2.21 8.57 9.60
N VAL A 255 -1.41 8.83 8.57
CA VAL A 255 -0.16 9.60 8.65
C VAL A 255 -0.15 10.62 7.52
N ASP A 256 -0.80 11.78 7.71
CA ASP A 256 -1.09 12.75 6.63
C ASP A 256 -1.05 14.22 7.08
N TYR A 257 -0.46 14.49 8.23
CA TYR A 257 -0.30 15.83 8.78
C TYR A 257 -1.59 16.66 8.71
N THR A 258 -2.69 16.11 9.30
CA THR A 258 -4.01 16.75 9.44
C THR A 258 -4.91 16.77 8.19
N ASP A 259 -4.49 16.26 7.03
CA ASP A 259 -5.32 16.28 5.82
C ASP A 259 -6.69 15.61 6.02
N THR A 260 -6.69 14.45 6.67
CA THR A 260 -7.92 13.74 7.03
C THR A 260 -8.76 14.52 8.03
N CYS A 261 -8.15 15.12 9.05
CA CYS A 261 -8.88 15.95 10.03
C CYS A 261 -9.56 17.15 9.36
N LEU A 262 -8.90 17.81 8.41
CA LEU A 262 -9.50 18.90 7.65
C LEU A 262 -10.74 18.45 6.85
N LYS A 263 -10.69 17.24 6.26
CA LYS A 263 -11.81 16.64 5.54
C LYS A 263 -12.97 16.29 6.50
N GLU A 264 -12.68 15.70 7.64
CA GLU A 264 -13.68 15.32 8.67
C GLU A 264 -14.35 16.55 9.31
N LEU A 265 -13.62 17.64 9.49
CA LEU A 265 -14.16 18.91 9.98
C LEU A 265 -14.91 19.73 8.91
N GLY A 266 -14.96 19.24 7.67
CA GLY A 266 -15.59 19.96 6.55
C GLY A 266 -14.81 21.20 6.08
N LEU A 267 -13.57 21.35 6.51
CA LEU A 267 -12.68 22.45 6.12
C LEU A 267 -12.00 22.19 4.78
N LYS A 268 -12.05 20.95 4.32
CA LYS A 268 -11.51 20.49 3.03
C LYS A 268 -12.45 19.48 2.38
N LYS A 269 -12.61 19.56 1.05
CA LYS A 269 -13.42 18.59 0.31
C LYS A 269 -12.74 17.23 0.25
N ASN A 270 -13.48 16.17 0.55
CA ASN A 270 -13.01 14.81 0.36
C ASN A 270 -13.28 14.34 -1.07
N LEU A 271 -12.24 14.34 -1.91
CA LEU A 271 -12.35 13.89 -3.32
C LEU A 271 -12.33 12.36 -3.44
N GLU A 272 -11.94 11.65 -2.39
CA GLU A 272 -11.90 10.19 -2.34
C GLU A 272 -13.25 9.58 -1.93
N ASP A 273 -14.23 10.41 -1.57
CA ASP A 273 -15.58 9.99 -1.19
C ASP A 273 -16.45 9.65 -2.43
N VAL A 274 -15.95 8.73 -3.25
CA VAL A 274 -16.64 8.26 -4.47
C VAL A 274 -16.57 6.73 -4.57
N SER A 275 -17.61 6.13 -5.18
CA SER A 275 -17.61 4.69 -5.46
C SER A 275 -16.55 4.31 -6.48
N ALA A 276 -15.74 3.31 -6.17
CA ALA A 276 -14.72 2.76 -7.08
C ALA A 276 -15.28 1.70 -8.05
N THR A 277 -16.52 1.26 -7.84
CA THR A 277 -17.13 0.14 -8.57
C THR A 277 -18.40 0.53 -9.30
N ASN A 278 -18.95 1.73 -9.09
CA ASN A 278 -20.16 2.20 -9.78
C ASN A 278 -19.88 2.39 -11.28
N PRO A 279 -20.58 1.67 -12.18
CA PRO A 279 -20.32 1.71 -13.62
C PRO A 279 -20.43 3.10 -14.24
N ILE A 280 -21.36 3.92 -13.76
CA ILE A 280 -21.55 5.30 -14.27
C ILE A 280 -20.36 6.17 -13.88
N ILE A 281 -19.92 6.09 -12.63
CA ILE A 281 -18.76 6.83 -12.14
C ILE A 281 -17.48 6.38 -12.86
N CYS A 282 -17.27 5.08 -13.04
CA CYS A 282 -16.15 4.52 -13.80
C CYS A 282 -16.15 5.02 -15.25
N MET A 283 -17.30 5.02 -15.91
CA MET A 283 -17.44 5.49 -17.29
C MET A 283 -17.14 7.00 -17.40
N LEU A 284 -17.68 7.82 -16.49
CA LEU A 284 -17.44 9.27 -16.48
C LEU A 284 -15.96 9.58 -16.22
N ALA A 285 -15.33 8.92 -15.25
CA ALA A 285 -13.91 9.08 -14.96
C ALA A 285 -13.04 8.71 -16.18
N LYS A 286 -13.32 7.58 -16.83
CA LYS A 286 -12.60 7.15 -18.03
C LYS A 286 -12.72 8.18 -19.17
N LYS A 287 -13.91 8.76 -19.36
CA LYS A 287 -14.17 9.83 -20.37
C LYS A 287 -13.41 11.12 -20.04
N MET A 288 -13.32 11.50 -18.76
CA MET A 288 -12.57 12.68 -18.33
C MET A 288 -11.08 12.50 -18.55
N MET A 289 -10.52 11.35 -18.17
CA MET A 289 -9.09 11.04 -18.37
C MET A 289 -8.70 11.00 -19.85
N SER A 290 -9.56 10.45 -20.73
CA SER A 290 -9.31 10.44 -22.19
C SER A 290 -9.33 11.85 -22.79
N LYS A 291 -10.18 12.75 -22.29
CA LYS A 291 -10.19 14.16 -22.71
C LYS A 291 -8.91 14.90 -22.28
N GLN A 292 -8.44 14.67 -21.04
CA GLN A 292 -7.21 15.27 -20.55
C GLN A 292 -5.98 14.78 -21.35
N ALA A 293 -5.92 13.49 -21.68
CA ALA A 293 -4.87 12.92 -22.51
C ALA A 293 -4.87 13.55 -23.93
N ASN A 294 -6.03 13.75 -24.52
CA ASN A 294 -6.15 14.40 -25.84
C ASN A 294 -5.75 15.88 -25.80
N VAL A 295 -6.07 16.63 -24.73
CA VAL A 295 -5.64 18.02 -24.57
C VAL A 295 -4.12 18.13 -24.39
N LYS A 296 -3.48 17.24 -23.60
CA LYS A 296 -2.02 17.18 -23.48
C LYS A 296 -1.35 16.83 -24.82
N ALA A 297 -1.95 15.93 -25.60
CA ALA A 297 -1.42 15.54 -26.91
C ALA A 297 -1.53 16.68 -27.96
N LEU A 298 -2.53 17.57 -27.84
CA LEU A 298 -2.74 18.73 -28.74
C LEU A 298 -1.87 19.95 -28.35
N ASN A 299 -1.38 20.02 -27.11
CA ASN A 299 -0.52 21.09 -26.61
C ASN A 299 0.77 20.54 -25.97
N PRO A 300 1.70 19.96 -26.75
CA PRO A 300 2.91 19.36 -26.19
C PRO A 300 3.97 20.36 -25.67
N GLY A 301 3.69 21.68 -25.77
CA GLY A 301 4.68 22.74 -25.53
C GLY A 301 4.42 23.68 -24.35
N SER A 302 3.43 23.43 -23.47
CA SER A 302 3.10 24.37 -22.39
C SER A 302 3.89 24.18 -21.08
N GLU A 303 4.88 23.28 -21.04
CA GLU A 303 5.71 23.02 -19.85
C GLU A 303 7.16 23.54 -19.96
N SER A 304 7.55 24.32 -21.02
CA SER A 304 8.94 24.71 -21.23
C SER A 304 9.31 26.17 -20.94
N ASP A 305 8.40 26.98 -20.39
CA ASP A 305 8.72 28.39 -20.07
C ASP A 305 8.48 28.68 -18.58
N ASN A 306 9.34 28.17 -17.72
CA ASN A 306 9.72 28.76 -16.42
C ASN A 306 11.02 28.13 -15.95
N GLN A 307 12.13 28.73 -16.43
CA GLN A 307 13.45 28.58 -15.81
C GLN A 307 13.59 29.55 -14.64
#